data_d3f388b0681b3e93bfc495ab005c8271
#
_entry.id   d3f388b0681b3e93bfc495ab005c8271
#
_cell.length_a   1.000
_cell.length_b   1.000
_cell.length_c   1.000
_cell.angle_alpha   90.00
_cell.angle_beta   90.00
_cell.angle_gamma   90.00
#
_symmetry.space_group_name_H-M   'P 1'
#
loop_
_entity.id
_entity.type
_entity.pdbx_description
1 polymer ?
#
loop_
_entity_poly.entity_id
_entity_poly.type
_entity_poly.pdbx_seq_one_letter_code
_entity_poly.pdbx_strand_id
1 'polypeptide(L)'
;MHDDELLGRVRELRAAGRSPKEIARALGERPATVASLVRDIAKQDGAAAPEPAVAGCWVSPGWSAGLTINGHDEWPDIASKDPGISGLVAVVVARRHRPQRVSVCGYLVDVYCLGVKNALGPKIMNDRDLPAFLDMFFGGFEHAGAPVEAPLELARHLVWGSIDYARELGFEPHPDFSPAAGYLGPWQESSAITFGRDGKPFYIQGPHDDPNKVTRTLTKSAGNGNFHFSAVAGTLSD
;
A
#
# COMPACT_ATOMS: atom_id res chain seq x y z
N MET A 1 -25.25 -0.72 -37.48
CA MET A 1 -25.63 -0.51 -36.10
C MET A 1 -24.77 0.61 -35.58
N HIS A 2 -25.35 1.69 -35.03
CA HIS A 2 -24.55 2.79 -34.45
C HIS A 2 -23.86 2.28 -33.18
N ASP A 3 -22.64 2.74 -32.92
CA ASP A 3 -21.83 2.27 -31.74
C ASP A 3 -22.57 2.40 -30.42
N ASP A 4 -23.42 3.43 -30.25
CA ASP A 4 -24.25 3.64 -29.07
C ASP A 4 -25.36 2.57 -28.91
N GLU A 5 -25.96 2.11 -30.01
CA GLU A 5 -26.98 1.06 -29.99
C GLU A 5 -26.37 -0.29 -29.62
N LEU A 6 -25.19 -0.58 -30.19
CA LEU A 6 -24.42 -1.78 -29.82
C LEU A 6 -24.05 -1.79 -28.33
N LEU A 7 -23.58 -0.64 -27.82
CA LEU A 7 -23.21 -0.46 -26.42
C LEU A 7 -24.42 -0.71 -25.49
N GLY A 8 -25.60 -0.18 -25.84
CA GLY A 8 -26.85 -0.39 -25.11
C GLY A 8 -27.24 -1.87 -25.04
N ARG A 9 -27.19 -2.57 -26.17
CA ARG A 9 -27.50 -4.01 -26.25
C ARG A 9 -26.50 -4.87 -25.46
N VAL A 10 -25.22 -4.50 -25.48
CA VAL A 10 -24.20 -5.20 -24.67
C VAL A 10 -24.49 -5.03 -23.17
N ARG A 11 -24.90 -3.82 -22.73
CA ARG A 11 -25.30 -3.55 -21.34
C ARG A 11 -26.49 -4.41 -20.90
N GLU A 12 -27.55 -4.46 -21.70
CA GLU A 12 -28.75 -5.26 -21.40
C GLU A 12 -28.41 -6.75 -21.24
N LEU A 13 -27.65 -7.31 -22.19
CA LEU A 13 -27.30 -8.73 -22.14
C LEU A 13 -26.32 -9.03 -21.01
N ARG A 14 -25.45 -8.07 -20.64
CA ARG A 14 -24.57 -8.20 -19.49
C ARG A 14 -25.35 -8.19 -18.17
N ALA A 15 -26.31 -7.28 -18.02
CA ALA A 15 -27.22 -7.24 -16.87
C ALA A 15 -28.04 -8.52 -16.71
N ALA A 16 -28.37 -9.19 -17.84
CA ALA A 16 -29.00 -10.51 -17.86
C ALA A 16 -28.03 -11.68 -17.57
N GLY A 17 -26.78 -11.41 -17.14
CA GLY A 17 -25.81 -12.42 -16.71
C GLY A 17 -25.07 -13.13 -17.86
N ARG A 18 -25.21 -12.68 -19.11
CA ARG A 18 -24.54 -13.32 -20.25
C ARG A 18 -23.02 -13.08 -20.24
N SER A 19 -22.29 -14.10 -20.63
CA SER A 19 -20.82 -14.01 -20.83
C SER A 19 -20.49 -13.22 -22.11
N PRO A 20 -19.30 -12.61 -22.25
CA PRO A 20 -18.89 -11.91 -23.47
C PRO A 20 -18.97 -12.75 -24.75
N LYS A 21 -18.74 -14.08 -24.65
CA LYS A 21 -18.89 -15.00 -25.79
C LYS A 21 -20.34 -15.19 -26.21
N GLU A 22 -21.25 -15.29 -25.24
CA GLU A 22 -22.69 -15.41 -25.52
C GLU A 22 -23.26 -14.12 -26.09
N ILE A 23 -22.81 -12.98 -25.57
CA ILE A 23 -23.18 -11.66 -26.09
C ILE A 23 -22.70 -11.50 -27.55
N ALA A 24 -21.45 -11.84 -27.83
CA ALA A 24 -20.90 -11.78 -29.18
C ALA A 24 -21.71 -12.65 -30.16
N ARG A 25 -22.08 -13.86 -29.76
CA ARG A 25 -22.93 -14.75 -30.56
C ARG A 25 -24.33 -14.18 -30.77
N ALA A 26 -24.95 -13.61 -29.74
CA ALA A 26 -26.29 -13.05 -29.80
C ALA A 26 -26.39 -11.80 -30.69
N LEU A 27 -25.31 -11.02 -30.74
CA LEU A 27 -25.25 -9.76 -31.50
C LEU A 27 -24.61 -9.91 -32.90
N GLY A 28 -24.06 -11.10 -33.21
CA GLY A 28 -23.35 -11.33 -34.47
C GLY A 28 -21.99 -10.61 -34.53
N GLU A 29 -21.43 -10.24 -33.36
CA GLU A 29 -20.21 -9.47 -33.25
C GLU A 29 -18.98 -10.33 -32.96
N ARG A 30 -17.79 -9.77 -33.19
CA ARG A 30 -16.54 -10.45 -32.84
C ARG A 30 -16.36 -10.48 -31.31
N PRO A 31 -15.96 -11.63 -30.73
CA PRO A 31 -15.74 -11.73 -29.28
C PRO A 31 -14.77 -10.67 -28.71
N ALA A 32 -13.75 -10.27 -29.50
CA ALA A 32 -12.79 -9.23 -29.11
C ALA A 32 -13.45 -7.85 -29.00
N THR A 33 -14.36 -7.50 -29.94
CA THR A 33 -15.12 -6.24 -29.92
C THR A 33 -16.01 -6.18 -28.69
N VAL A 34 -16.77 -7.23 -28.41
CA VAL A 34 -17.64 -7.28 -27.24
C VAL A 34 -16.83 -7.24 -25.94
N ALA A 35 -15.71 -7.92 -25.88
CA ALA A 35 -14.84 -7.89 -24.71
C ALA A 35 -14.24 -6.49 -24.45
N SER A 36 -13.99 -5.71 -25.51
CA SER A 36 -13.58 -4.30 -25.37
C SER A 36 -14.72 -3.46 -24.84
N LEU A 37 -15.91 -3.55 -25.45
CA LEU A 37 -17.10 -2.79 -25.03
C LEU A 37 -17.50 -3.11 -23.59
N VAL A 38 -17.44 -4.37 -23.16
CA VAL A 38 -17.72 -4.75 -21.75
C VAL A 38 -16.72 -4.09 -20.79
N ARG A 39 -15.44 -3.96 -21.17
CA ARG A 39 -14.44 -3.25 -20.37
C ARG A 39 -14.70 -1.74 -20.33
N ASP A 40 -15.11 -1.16 -21.45
CA ASP A 40 -15.39 0.27 -21.55
C ASP A 40 -16.69 0.64 -20.81
N ILE A 41 -17.71 -0.21 -20.85
CA ILE A 41 -18.91 -0.11 -20.03
C ILE A 41 -18.55 -0.15 -18.53
N ALA A 42 -17.73 -1.12 -18.11
CA ALA A 42 -17.30 -1.22 -16.72
C ALA A 42 -16.53 0.02 -16.23
N LYS A 43 -15.79 0.69 -17.12
CA LYS A 43 -15.14 1.97 -16.83
C LYS A 43 -16.11 3.14 -16.76
N GLN A 44 -17.13 3.19 -17.66
CA GLN A 44 -18.08 4.28 -17.74
C GLN A 44 -19.16 4.24 -16.65
N ASP A 45 -19.62 3.04 -16.27
CA ASP A 45 -20.69 2.90 -15.30
C ASP A 45 -20.24 3.21 -13.87
N GLY A 46 -18.93 3.54 -13.66
CA GLY A 46 -18.41 3.92 -12.33
C GLY A 46 -18.72 2.90 -11.22
N ALA A 47 -19.36 1.80 -11.58
CA ALA A 47 -19.47 0.63 -10.73
C ALA A 47 -18.10 -0.02 -10.71
N ALA A 48 -17.23 0.52 -9.86
CA ALA A 48 -16.09 -0.23 -9.40
C ALA A 48 -16.63 -1.61 -9.04
N ALA A 49 -16.14 -2.65 -9.70
CA ALA A 49 -16.40 -4.01 -9.24
C ALA A 49 -16.17 -3.97 -7.72
N PRO A 50 -17.11 -4.51 -6.90
CA PRO A 50 -16.99 -4.39 -5.45
C PRO A 50 -15.57 -4.77 -5.07
N GLU A 51 -14.93 -3.90 -4.31
CA GLU A 51 -13.54 -4.14 -3.91
C GLU A 51 -13.44 -5.56 -3.34
N PRO A 52 -12.46 -6.37 -3.79
CA PRO A 52 -12.33 -7.71 -3.27
C PRO A 52 -12.21 -7.66 -1.74
N ALA A 53 -12.96 -8.53 -1.05
CA ALA A 53 -12.98 -8.55 0.41
C ALA A 53 -11.56 -8.69 0.97
N VAL A 54 -11.29 -8.01 2.07
CA VAL A 54 -10.02 -8.16 2.79
C VAL A 54 -9.93 -9.60 3.29
N ALA A 55 -8.87 -10.30 2.91
CA ALA A 55 -8.56 -11.65 3.35
C ALA A 55 -7.68 -11.65 4.61
N GLY A 56 -6.96 -10.58 4.85
CA GLY A 56 -6.14 -10.34 6.02
C GLY A 56 -5.22 -9.13 5.82
N CYS A 57 -4.73 -8.63 6.92
CA CYS A 57 -3.73 -7.58 6.97
C CYS A 57 -2.73 -7.90 8.09
N TRP A 58 -1.46 -7.63 7.87
CA TRP A 58 -0.39 -7.91 8.82
C TRP A 58 0.62 -6.77 8.86
N VAL A 59 1.17 -6.53 10.02
CA VAL A 59 2.22 -5.53 10.27
C VAL A 59 3.39 -6.17 11.00
N SER A 60 4.58 -5.61 10.88
CA SER A 60 5.72 -6.05 11.68
C SER A 60 5.51 -5.73 13.17
N PRO A 61 5.94 -6.60 14.10
CA PRO A 61 5.88 -6.30 15.52
C PRO A 61 6.74 -5.07 15.85
N GLY A 62 6.33 -4.32 16.87
CA GLY A 62 7.03 -3.09 17.29
C GLY A 62 6.83 -1.91 16.31
N TRP A 63 5.82 -1.98 15.45
CA TRP A 63 5.50 -0.93 14.48
C TRP A 63 5.26 0.44 15.12
N SER A 64 4.77 0.47 16.37
CA SER A 64 4.43 1.69 17.10
C SER A 64 5.61 2.35 17.80
N ALA A 65 6.79 1.71 17.81
CA ALA A 65 7.96 2.22 18.52
C ALA A 65 8.30 3.66 18.11
N GLY A 66 8.36 4.57 19.08
CA GLY A 66 8.66 5.99 18.86
C GLY A 66 7.52 6.79 18.22
N LEU A 67 6.35 6.18 17.98
CA LEU A 67 5.15 6.85 17.49
C LEU A 67 4.19 7.20 18.62
N THR A 68 3.32 8.18 18.40
CA THR A 68 2.18 8.46 19.29
C THR A 68 0.90 8.09 18.55
N ILE A 69 0.05 7.28 19.19
CA ILE A 69 -1.22 6.83 18.64
C ILE A 69 -2.35 7.53 19.42
N ASN A 70 -3.33 8.09 18.72
CA ASN A 70 -4.44 8.80 19.31
C ASN A 70 -5.76 8.04 19.09
N GLY A 71 -6.41 7.62 20.18
CA GLY A 71 -7.77 7.10 20.14
C GLY A 71 -7.95 5.67 19.60
N HIS A 72 -6.87 4.89 19.49
CA HIS A 72 -6.87 3.52 18.97
C HIS A 72 -6.06 2.57 19.85
N ASP A 73 -6.44 2.50 21.12
CA ASP A 73 -5.80 1.59 22.10
C ASP A 73 -5.99 0.10 21.74
N GLU A 74 -6.96 -0.19 20.86
CA GLU A 74 -7.26 -1.54 20.38
C GLU A 74 -6.32 -2.02 19.26
N TRP A 75 -5.50 -1.16 18.66
CA TRP A 75 -4.59 -1.58 17.61
C TRP A 75 -3.50 -2.50 18.17
N PRO A 76 -3.38 -3.71 17.61
CA PRO A 76 -2.45 -4.69 18.14
C PRO A 76 -1.01 -4.27 17.89
N ASP A 77 -0.20 -4.24 18.91
CA ASP A 77 1.25 -4.22 18.79
C ASP A 77 1.85 -5.23 19.76
N ILE A 78 2.85 -5.96 19.30
CA ILE A 78 3.65 -6.83 20.12
C ILE A 78 5.03 -6.18 20.19
N ALA A 79 5.42 -5.74 21.36
CA ALA A 79 6.74 -5.18 21.58
C ALA A 79 7.80 -6.11 21.00
N SER A 80 8.52 -5.65 20.01
CA SER A 80 9.66 -6.39 19.48
C SER A 80 10.73 -6.50 20.57
N LYS A 81 11.41 -7.64 20.66
CA LYS A 81 12.58 -7.81 21.52
C LYS A 81 13.70 -6.83 21.17
N ASP A 82 13.71 -6.39 19.94
CA ASP A 82 14.53 -5.30 19.42
C ASP A 82 13.56 -4.30 18.77
N PRO A 83 13.23 -3.19 19.45
CA PRO A 83 12.24 -2.21 18.94
C PRO A 83 12.72 -1.45 17.70
N GLY A 84 13.56 -2.08 16.89
CA GLY A 84 14.06 -1.57 15.62
C GLY A 84 14.32 -0.07 15.63
N ILE A 85 15.55 0.33 15.77
CA ILE A 85 15.92 1.76 15.77
C ILE A 85 15.69 2.42 14.41
N SER A 86 15.32 1.63 13.39
CA SER A 86 15.27 2.10 12.01
C SER A 86 13.97 2.83 11.62
N GLY A 87 12.88 2.67 12.38
CA GLY A 87 11.56 3.19 11.99
C GLY A 87 10.97 2.53 10.74
N LEU A 88 11.53 1.38 10.31
CA LEU A 88 11.00 0.64 9.17
C LEU A 88 9.90 -0.31 9.62
N VAL A 89 8.73 -0.18 9.01
CA VAL A 89 7.55 -1.00 9.24
C VAL A 89 7.17 -1.72 7.96
N ALA A 90 7.04 -3.03 8.04
CA ALA A 90 6.49 -3.83 6.96
C ALA A 90 4.97 -3.98 7.15
N VAL A 91 4.21 -3.81 6.07
CA VAL A 91 2.75 -3.96 6.04
C VAL A 91 2.37 -4.85 4.86
N VAL A 92 1.48 -5.82 5.06
CA VAL A 92 0.92 -6.66 4.00
C VAL A 92 -0.60 -6.59 4.05
N VAL A 93 -1.22 -6.39 2.89
CA VAL A 93 -2.67 -6.45 2.71
C VAL A 93 -3.00 -7.52 1.68
N ALA A 94 -3.85 -8.47 2.05
CA ALA A 94 -4.37 -9.51 1.17
C ALA A 94 -5.86 -9.29 0.89
N ARG A 95 -6.28 -9.45 -0.37
CA ARG A 95 -7.68 -9.37 -0.79
C ARG A 95 -8.11 -10.64 -1.50
N ARG A 96 -9.33 -11.09 -1.24
CA ARG A 96 -9.90 -12.33 -1.78
C ARG A 96 -10.72 -12.06 -3.03
N HIS A 97 -10.29 -12.59 -4.15
CA HIS A 97 -11.00 -12.44 -5.42
C HIS A 97 -12.05 -13.54 -5.63
N ARG A 98 -11.74 -14.76 -5.21
CA ARG A 98 -12.58 -15.96 -5.33
C ARG A 98 -12.04 -17.05 -4.40
N PRO A 99 -12.78 -18.16 -4.17
CA PRO A 99 -12.26 -19.28 -3.38
C PRO A 99 -10.84 -19.68 -3.80
N GLN A 100 -9.96 -19.87 -2.84
CA GLN A 100 -8.56 -20.28 -3.01
C GLN A 100 -7.67 -19.29 -3.80
N ARG A 101 -8.13 -18.05 -4.06
CA ARG A 101 -7.36 -17.04 -4.78
C ARG A 101 -7.34 -15.72 -4.03
N VAL A 102 -6.16 -15.32 -3.65
CA VAL A 102 -5.89 -14.02 -3.03
C VAL A 102 -4.91 -13.24 -3.88
N SER A 103 -4.97 -11.94 -3.75
CA SER A 103 -3.89 -11.05 -4.21
C SER A 103 -3.34 -10.30 -3.01
N VAL A 104 -2.06 -10.05 -3.03
CA VAL A 104 -1.33 -9.42 -1.93
C VAL A 104 -0.55 -8.21 -2.43
N CYS A 105 -0.51 -7.17 -1.60
CA CYS A 105 0.42 -6.07 -1.69
C CYS A 105 1.21 -5.97 -0.39
N GLY A 106 2.48 -5.68 -0.52
CA GLY A 106 3.38 -5.44 0.60
C GLY A 106 3.94 -4.02 0.52
N TYR A 107 4.15 -3.39 1.66
CA TYR A 107 4.67 -2.02 1.76
C TYR A 107 5.80 -2.00 2.79
N LEU A 108 6.90 -1.36 2.44
CA LEU A 108 7.97 -1.00 3.37
C LEU A 108 7.87 0.49 3.67
N VAL A 109 7.58 0.80 4.91
CA VAL A 109 7.27 2.15 5.37
C VAL A 109 8.33 2.63 6.35
N ASP A 110 8.94 3.78 6.08
CA ASP A 110 9.73 4.52 7.05
C ASP A 110 8.79 5.52 7.76
N VAL A 111 8.41 5.15 8.98
CA VAL A 111 7.46 5.93 9.80
C VAL A 111 8.13 7.11 10.50
N TYR A 112 9.47 7.23 10.41
CA TYR A 112 10.18 8.32 11.06
C TYR A 112 10.50 9.48 10.10
N CYS A 113 10.54 9.24 8.76
CA CYS A 113 10.98 10.30 7.86
C CYS A 113 10.47 10.17 6.41
N LEU A 114 10.79 9.06 5.72
CA LEU A 114 10.71 9.00 4.26
C LEU A 114 9.39 8.44 3.71
N GLY A 115 8.47 7.98 4.59
CA GLY A 115 7.21 7.39 4.14
C GLY A 115 7.42 6.04 3.44
N VAL A 116 6.69 5.78 2.35
CA VAL A 116 6.79 4.49 1.64
C VAL A 116 8.09 4.40 0.85
N LYS A 117 9.01 3.59 1.33
CA LYS A 117 10.34 3.34 0.72
C LYS A 117 10.30 2.28 -0.38
N ASN A 118 9.35 1.37 -0.34
CA ASN A 118 9.16 0.35 -1.37
C ASN A 118 7.75 -0.22 -1.28
N ALA A 119 7.25 -0.78 -2.39
CA ALA A 119 6.03 -1.54 -2.40
C ALA A 119 6.13 -2.72 -3.37
N LEU A 120 5.36 -3.75 -3.09
CA LEU A 120 5.31 -4.98 -3.89
C LEU A 120 3.86 -5.30 -4.22
N GLY A 121 3.62 -5.70 -5.44
CA GLY A 121 2.32 -6.19 -5.87
C GLY A 121 1.53 -5.21 -6.74
N PRO A 122 0.26 -5.55 -7.06
CA PRO A 122 -0.48 -6.72 -6.59
C PRO A 122 0.05 -8.06 -7.17
N LYS A 123 0.27 -9.05 -6.32
CA LYS A 123 0.66 -10.40 -6.71
C LYS A 123 -0.48 -11.38 -6.42
N ILE A 124 -0.99 -12.07 -7.45
CA ILE A 124 -2.05 -13.07 -7.31
C ILE A 124 -1.42 -14.43 -7.00
N MET A 125 -1.96 -15.11 -5.98
CA MET A 125 -1.49 -16.43 -5.57
C MET A 125 -2.65 -17.31 -5.07
N ASN A 126 -2.35 -18.60 -4.80
CA ASN A 126 -3.25 -19.45 -4.06
C ASN A 126 -3.22 -19.05 -2.57
N ASP A 127 -4.35 -19.13 -1.87
CA ASP A 127 -4.39 -18.77 -0.45
C ASP A 127 -3.53 -19.68 0.44
N ARG A 128 -3.23 -20.90 -0.01
CA ARG A 128 -2.28 -21.81 0.66
C ARG A 128 -0.84 -21.32 0.65
N ASP A 129 -0.49 -20.46 -0.32
CA ASP A 129 0.86 -19.91 -0.48
C ASP A 129 1.05 -18.63 0.36
N LEU A 130 -0.05 -18.09 0.91
CA LEU A 130 -0.02 -16.85 1.66
C LEU A 130 0.87 -16.91 2.91
N PRO A 131 0.85 -17.97 3.74
CA PRO A 131 1.76 -18.07 4.89
C PRO A 131 3.24 -18.00 4.49
N ALA A 132 3.63 -18.76 3.48
CA ALA A 132 5.02 -18.75 2.98
C ALA A 132 5.42 -17.37 2.41
N PHE A 133 4.48 -16.66 1.80
CA PHE A 133 4.71 -15.29 1.34
C PHE A 133 4.92 -14.34 2.53
N LEU A 134 4.11 -14.45 3.58
CA LEU A 134 4.27 -13.63 4.79
C LEU A 134 5.62 -13.90 5.46
N ASP A 135 6.00 -15.17 5.63
CA ASP A 135 7.29 -15.55 6.18
C ASP A 135 8.46 -14.97 5.37
N MET A 136 8.39 -15.06 4.04
CA MET A 136 9.39 -14.48 3.16
C MET A 136 9.44 -12.95 3.25
N PHE A 137 8.27 -12.30 3.24
CA PHE A 137 8.20 -10.83 3.20
C PHE A 137 8.68 -10.23 4.52
N PHE A 138 8.17 -10.71 5.64
CA PHE A 138 8.57 -10.21 6.96
C PHE A 138 9.97 -10.70 7.38
N GLY A 139 10.38 -11.91 6.98
CA GLY A 139 11.72 -12.44 7.24
C GLY A 139 12.85 -11.75 6.48
N GLY A 140 12.51 -10.96 5.43
CA GLY A 140 13.47 -10.14 4.70
C GLY A 140 13.97 -8.91 5.47
N PHE A 141 13.36 -8.60 6.61
CA PHE A 141 13.76 -7.48 7.47
C PHE A 141 14.50 -8.04 8.69
N GLU A 142 15.76 -7.66 8.86
CA GLU A 142 16.52 -7.97 10.05
C GLU A 142 15.73 -7.52 11.28
N HIS A 143 15.54 -8.43 12.25
CA HIS A 143 14.78 -8.19 13.49
C HIS A 143 13.24 -8.22 13.40
N ALA A 144 12.66 -8.50 12.24
CA ALA A 144 11.22 -8.72 12.16
C ALA A 144 10.86 -10.06 12.82
N GLY A 145 10.10 -10.02 13.90
CA GLY A 145 9.45 -11.20 14.48
C GLY A 145 8.31 -11.69 13.58
N ALA A 146 7.54 -12.67 14.07
CA ALA A 146 6.34 -13.10 13.37
C ALA A 146 5.38 -11.90 13.15
N PRO A 147 4.77 -11.77 11.95
CA PRO A 147 3.86 -10.68 11.66
C PRO A 147 2.65 -10.70 12.60
N VAL A 148 2.17 -9.51 12.95
CA VAL A 148 0.98 -9.31 13.77
C VAL A 148 -0.21 -9.08 12.86
N GLU A 149 -1.29 -9.86 13.03
CA GLU A 149 -2.54 -9.62 12.33
C GLU A 149 -3.13 -8.28 12.81
N ALA A 150 -3.58 -7.45 11.86
CA ALA A 150 -4.01 -6.09 12.12
C ALA A 150 -5.26 -5.73 11.32
N PRO A 151 -6.08 -4.77 11.74
CA PRO A 151 -7.16 -4.24 10.93
C PRO A 151 -6.61 -3.47 9.74
N LEU A 152 -7.36 -3.48 8.61
CA LEU A 152 -7.00 -2.71 7.41
C LEU A 152 -6.89 -1.20 7.72
N GLU A 153 -7.65 -0.73 8.69
CA GLU A 153 -7.61 0.65 9.15
C GLU A 153 -6.20 1.04 9.63
N LEU A 154 -5.59 0.21 10.48
CA LEU A 154 -4.20 0.44 10.91
C LEU A 154 -3.23 0.50 9.71
N ALA A 155 -3.37 -0.40 8.73
CA ALA A 155 -2.54 -0.37 7.53
C ALA A 155 -2.73 0.94 6.75
N ARG A 156 -3.96 1.46 6.66
CA ARG A 156 -4.24 2.76 6.04
C ARG A 156 -3.53 3.90 6.77
N HIS A 157 -3.68 3.96 8.09
CA HIS A 157 -3.04 4.99 8.91
C HIS A 157 -1.51 4.94 8.79
N LEU A 158 -0.92 3.75 8.81
CA LEU A 158 0.52 3.57 8.64
C LEU A 158 1.00 4.01 7.26
N VAL A 159 0.36 3.52 6.20
CA VAL A 159 0.87 3.73 4.84
C VAL A 159 0.50 5.12 4.33
N TRP A 160 -0.78 5.48 4.31
CA TRP A 160 -1.20 6.80 3.81
C TRP A 160 -0.72 7.93 4.71
N GLY A 161 -0.85 7.75 6.04
CA GLY A 161 -0.39 8.76 7.00
C GLY A 161 1.11 9.03 6.89
N SER A 162 1.93 7.99 6.71
CA SER A 162 3.37 8.17 6.48
C SER A 162 3.69 8.89 5.18
N ILE A 163 2.88 8.66 4.11
CA ILE A 163 3.02 9.39 2.85
C ILE A 163 2.72 10.87 3.04
N ASP A 164 1.61 11.19 3.72
CA ASP A 164 1.22 12.58 3.99
C ASP A 164 2.30 13.28 4.82
N TYR A 165 2.78 12.63 5.88
CA TYR A 165 3.90 13.14 6.69
C TYR A 165 5.18 13.35 5.87
N ALA A 166 5.58 12.37 5.06
CA ALA A 166 6.76 12.49 4.22
C ALA A 166 6.66 13.62 3.18
N ARG A 167 5.45 13.85 2.64
CA ARG A 167 5.18 14.97 1.72
C ARG A 167 5.34 16.33 2.37
N GLU A 168 4.94 16.48 3.62
CA GLU A 168 5.20 17.70 4.40
C GLU A 168 6.71 17.96 4.55
N LEU A 169 7.50 16.87 4.61
CA LEU A 169 8.97 16.93 4.64
C LEU A 169 9.62 17.09 3.26
N GLY A 170 8.85 17.03 2.16
CA GLY A 170 9.31 17.19 0.79
C GLY A 170 9.71 15.88 0.10
N PHE A 171 9.19 14.74 0.57
CA PHE A 171 9.43 13.42 -0.03
C PHE A 171 8.17 12.85 -0.65
N GLU A 172 8.32 12.10 -1.73
CA GLU A 172 7.24 11.35 -2.38
C GLU A 172 7.45 9.84 -2.18
N PRO A 173 6.37 9.06 -2.16
CA PRO A 173 6.47 7.62 -2.03
C PRO A 173 7.22 6.99 -3.21
N HIS A 174 7.82 5.82 -2.98
CA HIS A 174 8.48 5.06 -4.04
C HIS A 174 7.52 4.81 -5.22
N PRO A 175 7.97 4.86 -6.49
CA PRO A 175 7.12 4.65 -7.67
C PRO A 175 6.31 3.35 -7.67
N ASP A 176 6.85 2.27 -7.09
CA ASP A 176 6.18 0.97 -6.96
C ASP A 176 4.94 1.00 -6.05
N PHE A 177 4.74 2.08 -5.30
CA PHE A 177 3.52 2.27 -4.52
C PHE A 177 2.28 2.47 -5.39
N SER A 178 2.41 3.16 -6.53
CA SER A 178 1.27 3.51 -7.38
C SER A 178 0.39 2.30 -7.78
N PRO A 179 0.95 1.15 -8.23
CA PRO A 179 0.14 -0.04 -8.52
C PRO A 179 -0.51 -0.68 -7.29
N ALA A 180 0.09 -0.51 -6.11
CA ALA A 180 -0.35 -1.12 -4.86
C ALA A 180 -1.34 -0.25 -4.07
N ALA A 181 -1.42 1.05 -4.36
CA ALA A 181 -2.21 2.04 -3.61
C ALA A 181 -3.69 1.65 -3.45
N GLY A 182 -4.32 1.14 -4.52
CA GLY A 182 -5.73 0.75 -4.52
C GLY A 182 -6.07 -0.40 -3.55
N TYR A 183 -5.08 -1.16 -3.08
CA TYR A 183 -5.30 -2.26 -2.13
C TYR A 183 -5.62 -1.77 -0.71
N LEU A 184 -5.21 -0.57 -0.37
CA LEU A 184 -5.55 0.08 0.89
C LEU A 184 -6.96 0.67 0.86
N GLY A 185 -7.51 0.92 -0.34
CA GLY A 185 -8.77 1.64 -0.51
C GLY A 185 -8.62 3.15 -0.37
N PRO A 186 -9.75 3.90 -0.40
CA PRO A 186 -9.74 5.36 -0.34
C PRO A 186 -9.18 5.85 1.01
N TRP A 187 -8.50 6.99 0.94
CA TRP A 187 -7.99 7.72 2.09
C TRP A 187 -8.41 9.18 1.99
N GLN A 188 -9.12 9.68 2.98
CA GLN A 188 -9.61 11.07 3.06
C GLN A 188 -9.52 11.61 4.50
N GLU A 189 -8.83 10.90 5.38
CA GLU A 189 -8.74 11.20 6.81
C GLU A 189 -7.32 11.66 7.16
N SER A 190 -7.19 12.35 8.28
CA SER A 190 -5.89 12.57 8.91
C SER A 190 -5.50 11.32 9.71
N SER A 191 -4.22 10.97 9.71
CA SER A 191 -3.76 9.82 10.47
C SER A 191 -3.94 10.03 11.98
N ALA A 192 -4.38 8.98 12.68
CA ALA A 192 -4.37 8.92 14.13
C ALA A 192 -2.96 8.73 14.70
N ILE A 193 -1.96 8.49 13.84
CA ILE A 193 -0.57 8.28 14.19
C ILE A 193 0.21 9.59 14.01
N THR A 194 0.91 10.00 15.03
CA THR A 194 1.92 11.06 14.95
C THR A 194 3.25 10.42 14.56
N PHE A 195 3.71 10.73 13.36
CA PHE A 195 4.93 10.22 12.76
C PHE A 195 6.19 10.94 13.24
N GLY A 196 7.34 10.38 12.88
CA GLY A 196 8.62 10.83 13.39
C GLY A 196 8.98 10.16 14.72
N ARG A 197 10.25 10.03 15.04
CA ARG A 197 10.67 9.49 16.32
C ARG A 197 10.40 10.53 17.42
N ASP A 198 9.52 10.20 18.33
CA ASP A 198 9.06 11.11 19.38
C ASP A 198 8.54 12.46 18.79
N GLY A 199 7.84 12.38 17.66
CA GLY A 199 7.25 13.52 16.95
C GLY A 199 8.24 14.38 16.15
N LYS A 200 9.49 13.93 15.97
CA LYS A 200 10.50 14.63 15.16
C LYS A 200 10.99 13.76 14.00
N PRO A 201 11.22 14.34 12.82
CA PRO A 201 11.83 13.61 11.72
C PRO A 201 13.17 13.01 12.14
N PHE A 202 13.33 11.71 11.94
CA PHE A 202 14.57 11.02 12.19
C PHE A 202 14.97 10.19 10.98
N TYR A 203 15.88 10.71 10.19
CA TYR A 203 16.40 10.01 9.03
C TYR A 203 17.49 9.02 9.43
N ILE A 204 17.33 7.77 9.02
CA ILE A 204 18.35 6.72 9.12
C ILE A 204 18.69 6.27 7.73
N GLN A 205 19.97 6.42 7.35
CA GLN A 205 20.43 6.09 6.01
C GLN A 205 20.19 4.62 5.68
N GLY A 206 19.39 4.36 4.64
CA GLY A 206 19.25 3.06 4.02
C GLY A 206 20.29 2.82 2.93
N PRO A 207 20.41 1.57 2.45
CA PRO A 207 21.44 1.17 1.49
C PRO A 207 21.31 1.84 0.10
N HIS A 208 20.14 2.37 -0.23
CA HIS A 208 19.83 2.99 -1.52
C HIS A 208 19.54 4.50 -1.41
N ASP A 209 19.72 5.08 -0.23
CA ASP A 209 19.44 6.49 0.00
C ASP A 209 20.64 7.36 -0.41
N ASP A 210 20.35 8.59 -0.88
CA ASP A 210 21.33 9.67 -0.97
C ASP A 210 21.20 10.57 0.27
N PRO A 211 22.08 10.41 1.29
CA PRO A 211 21.96 11.13 2.54
C PRO A 211 22.13 12.65 2.37
N ASN A 212 22.92 13.10 1.40
CA ASN A 212 23.09 14.52 1.13
C ASN A 212 21.81 15.15 0.57
N LYS A 213 21.09 14.41 -0.30
CA LYS A 213 19.80 14.86 -0.84
C LYS A 213 18.74 14.90 0.28
N VAL A 214 18.70 13.87 1.11
CA VAL A 214 17.71 13.76 2.20
C VAL A 214 17.94 14.89 3.22
N THR A 215 19.16 15.06 3.73
CA THR A 215 19.45 16.08 4.74
C THR A 215 19.24 17.51 4.21
N ARG A 216 19.57 17.79 2.94
CA ARG A 216 19.24 19.08 2.30
C ARG A 216 17.74 19.32 2.22
N THR A 217 16.96 18.30 1.88
CA THR A 217 15.50 18.40 1.83
C THR A 217 14.94 18.68 3.21
N LEU A 218 15.36 17.93 4.24
CA LEU A 218 14.94 18.13 5.63
C LEU A 218 15.33 19.52 6.18
N THR A 219 16.53 19.99 5.85
CA THR A 219 16.96 21.36 6.24
C THR A 219 16.03 22.41 5.66
N LYS A 220 15.57 22.21 4.41
CA LYS A 220 14.66 23.15 3.73
C LYS A 220 13.24 23.09 4.29
N SER A 221 12.70 21.90 4.59
CA SER A 221 11.31 21.70 5.00
C SER A 221 11.11 21.83 6.51
N ALA A 222 11.93 21.15 7.32
CA ALA A 222 11.81 21.15 8.78
C ALA A 222 12.66 22.24 9.45
N GLY A 223 13.68 22.73 8.77
CA GLY A 223 14.64 23.68 9.33
C GLY A 223 15.81 23.00 10.04
N ASN A 224 16.95 23.72 10.09
CA ASN A 224 18.15 23.19 10.72
C ASN A 224 17.93 22.96 12.22
N GLY A 225 18.33 21.78 12.73
CA GLY A 225 18.18 21.39 14.13
C GLY A 225 16.80 20.83 14.52
N ASN A 226 15.81 20.84 13.60
CA ASN A 226 14.47 20.31 13.84
C ASN A 226 14.29 18.86 13.38
N PHE A 227 15.35 18.20 12.98
CA PHE A 227 15.37 16.78 12.63
C PHE A 227 16.64 16.11 13.15
N HIS A 228 16.60 14.81 13.28
CA HIS A 228 17.77 13.99 13.59
C HIS A 228 18.14 13.13 12.38
N PHE A 229 19.40 12.74 12.28
CA PHE A 229 19.81 11.78 11.26
C PHE A 229 20.96 10.89 11.76
N SER A 230 21.02 9.68 11.19
CA SER A 230 22.13 8.75 11.33
C SER A 230 22.56 8.33 9.92
N ALA A 231 23.81 8.59 9.60
CA ALA A 231 24.40 8.22 8.31
C ALA A 231 25.78 7.60 8.53
N VAL A 232 26.22 6.78 7.57
CA VAL A 232 27.56 6.19 7.61
C VAL A 232 28.59 7.30 7.43
N ALA A 233 29.61 7.31 8.28
CA ALA A 233 30.68 8.31 8.20
C ALA A 233 31.34 8.30 6.81
N GLY A 234 31.49 9.50 6.21
CA GLY A 234 32.04 9.66 4.87
C GLY A 234 31.02 9.70 3.72
N THR A 235 29.73 9.50 4.00
CA THR A 235 28.67 9.62 2.99
C THR A 235 28.07 11.03 2.90
N LEU A 236 28.32 11.88 3.90
CA LEU A 236 27.93 13.30 3.90
C LEU A 236 29.09 14.14 3.39
N SER A 237 28.81 15.00 2.40
CA SER A 237 29.73 16.03 1.94
C SER A 237 29.32 17.38 2.54
N ASP A 238 30.31 18.18 2.92
CA ASP A 238 30.11 19.55 3.39
C ASP A 238 29.59 20.48 2.27
#